data_760bee7aff0be2ddfb015bdd2d16d1a2
#
_entry.id   760bee7aff0be2ddfb015bdd2d16d1a2
#
_cell.length_a   1.000
_cell.length_b   1.000
_cell.length_c   1.000
_cell.angle_alpha   90.00
_cell.angle_beta   90.00
_cell.angle_gamma   90.00
#
_symmetry.space_group_name_H-M   'P 1'
#
loop_
_entity.id
_entity.type
_entity.pdbx_description
1 polymer ?
#
loop_
_entity_poly.entity_id
_entity_poly.type
_entity_poly.pdbx_seq_one_letter_code
_entity_poly.pdbx_strand_id
1 'polypeptide(L)'
;MRQKAALIAALLSSAIAIPATAQDLPGEGVTINPIKGSPANAWFQHMVVQLGLEALGYEIEETREADFPALHLAVSSGDADYTVNHWKPLHNDFFHKSGGDDTMLRANAVIEGAGQGYYIDKATAEAHGITNLGQLKDPEISKLFDSDGDDLANLSGCNPGWGCELVIEGHLDDLDLRDALEHDQGSYFAIMADTITRYNEGGAILYYTWTPNWISDVLVPGTDVVQIGVPASDSSTTVQADGFDPGFAINDVYVVANKDFIEDNPAAAKFMELVKIPISAVNAAQVKLRDGEDSLEDFRRHAEDWVAANQDQFDGWVAEATTAAN
;
A
#
# COMPACT_ATOMS: atom_id res chain seq x y z
N MET A 1 49.05 78.25 10.29
CA MET A 1 47.89 77.33 10.26
C MET A 1 48.33 76.14 9.51
N ARG A 2 48.54 75.02 10.18
CA ARG A 2 49.01 73.73 9.57
C ARG A 2 47.83 72.79 9.44
N GLN A 3 47.42 72.46 8.20
CA GLN A 3 46.46 71.44 7.90
C GLN A 3 47.12 70.06 8.05
N LYS A 4 46.51 69.20 8.88
CA LYS A 4 46.87 67.80 8.99
C LYS A 4 45.93 67.02 8.06
N ALA A 5 46.52 66.42 7.02
CA ALA A 5 45.83 65.43 6.20
C ALA A 5 45.82 64.06 6.92
N ALA A 6 44.66 63.47 7.11
CA ALA A 6 44.51 62.10 7.61
C ALA A 6 44.35 61.14 6.44
N LEU A 7 45.27 60.18 6.29
CA LEU A 7 45.17 59.07 5.36
C LEU A 7 44.29 58.01 6.00
N ILE A 8 43.17 57.70 5.35
CA ILE A 8 42.35 56.54 5.65
C ILE A 8 42.84 55.38 4.75
N ALA A 9 43.43 54.37 5.37
CA ALA A 9 43.78 53.12 4.69
C ALA A 9 42.54 52.21 4.62
N ALA A 10 42.00 52.02 3.44
CA ALA A 10 40.93 51.06 3.19
C ALA A 10 41.55 49.64 3.06
N LEU A 11 41.31 48.79 4.05
CA LEU A 11 41.58 47.37 4.00
C LEU A 11 40.51 46.68 3.13
N LEU A 12 40.87 46.31 1.90
CA LEU A 12 40.06 45.40 1.05
C LEU A 12 40.25 43.97 1.56
N SER A 13 39.26 43.49 2.30
CA SER A 13 39.15 42.05 2.61
C SER A 13 38.68 41.30 1.36
N SER A 14 39.60 40.64 0.67
CA SER A 14 39.26 39.71 -0.40
C SER A 14 38.62 38.46 0.22
N ALA A 15 37.32 38.34 0.14
CA ALA A 15 36.63 37.10 0.44
C ALA A 15 36.99 36.07 -0.65
N ILE A 16 37.77 35.07 -0.30
CA ILE A 16 38.04 33.91 -1.16
C ILE A 16 36.71 33.13 -1.15
N ALA A 17 35.94 33.22 -2.24
CA ALA A 17 34.85 32.31 -2.51
C ALA A 17 35.49 30.95 -2.78
N ILE A 18 35.37 30.03 -1.83
CA ILE A 18 35.64 28.61 -2.04
C ILE A 18 34.51 28.15 -2.98
N PRO A 19 34.79 27.62 -4.19
CA PRO A 19 33.74 27.01 -4.98
C PRO A 19 33.19 25.86 -4.16
N ALA A 20 31.88 25.87 -3.86
CA ALA A 20 31.18 24.71 -3.42
C ALA A 20 31.29 23.72 -4.60
N THR A 21 32.12 22.70 -4.46
CA THR A 21 32.07 21.55 -5.37
C THR A 21 30.62 20.99 -5.18
N ALA A 22 29.82 21.04 -6.23
CA ALA A 22 28.58 20.24 -6.26
C ALA A 22 29.07 18.81 -5.99
N GLN A 23 28.62 18.26 -4.88
CA GLN A 23 28.90 16.87 -4.58
C GLN A 23 28.00 16.09 -5.54
N ASP A 24 28.59 15.23 -6.37
CA ASP A 24 27.83 14.36 -7.27
C ASP A 24 26.80 13.58 -6.43
N LEU A 25 25.56 13.57 -6.87
CA LEU A 25 24.49 12.84 -6.16
C LEU A 25 24.74 11.33 -6.32
N PRO A 26 24.45 10.51 -5.29
CA PRO A 26 24.71 9.07 -5.32
C PRO A 26 24.11 8.33 -6.51
N GLY A 27 22.96 8.78 -6.99
CA GLY A 27 22.21 8.18 -8.09
C GLY A 27 22.46 8.79 -9.46
N GLU A 28 23.42 9.75 -9.58
CA GLU A 28 23.66 10.44 -10.85
C GLU A 28 24.05 9.49 -11.97
N GLY A 29 23.27 9.51 -13.07
CA GLY A 29 23.46 8.64 -14.23
C GLY A 29 22.92 7.22 -14.07
N VAL A 30 22.20 6.93 -12.99
CA VAL A 30 21.54 5.64 -12.76
C VAL A 30 20.03 5.79 -12.98
N THR A 31 19.49 4.95 -13.86
CA THR A 31 18.06 4.87 -14.14
C THR A 31 17.44 3.69 -13.39
N ILE A 32 16.28 3.90 -12.76
CA ILE A 32 15.55 2.91 -11.95
C ILE A 32 14.22 2.56 -12.61
N ASN A 33 13.89 1.27 -12.66
CA ASN A 33 12.67 0.71 -13.26
C ASN A 33 11.69 0.22 -12.19
N PRO A 34 10.74 1.04 -11.71
CA PRO A 34 9.77 0.64 -10.73
C PRO A 34 8.64 -0.20 -11.32
N ILE A 35 8.04 -1.06 -10.46
CA ILE A 35 6.82 -1.81 -10.78
C ILE A 35 5.87 -1.78 -9.59
N LYS A 36 4.55 -1.72 -9.85
CA LYS A 36 3.52 -1.79 -8.81
C LYS A 36 2.41 -2.79 -9.15
N GLY A 37 1.64 -3.18 -8.15
CA GLY A 37 0.39 -3.91 -8.35
C GLY A 37 -0.69 -3.03 -8.98
N SER A 38 -1.69 -3.66 -9.59
CA SER A 38 -2.77 -2.98 -10.31
C SER A 38 -3.63 -1.98 -9.49
N PRO A 39 -3.79 -2.06 -8.14
CA PRO A 39 -4.63 -1.11 -7.43
C PRO A 39 -4.14 0.34 -7.51
N ALA A 40 -5.01 1.25 -7.96
CA ALA A 40 -4.68 2.68 -8.07
C ALA A 40 -4.30 3.30 -6.71
N ASN A 41 -4.84 2.77 -5.62
CA ASN A 41 -4.56 3.24 -4.27
C ASN A 41 -3.12 2.96 -3.78
N ALA A 42 -2.29 2.27 -4.55
CA ALA A 42 -0.87 2.06 -4.25
C ALA A 42 0.04 3.19 -4.75
N TRP A 43 -0.46 4.11 -5.57
CA TRP A 43 0.36 5.17 -6.17
C TRP A 43 1.00 6.10 -5.15
N PHE A 44 0.29 6.48 -4.09
CA PHE A 44 0.79 7.46 -3.14
C PHE A 44 2.14 7.07 -2.53
N GLN A 45 2.25 5.86 -1.96
CA GLN A 45 3.50 5.38 -1.37
C GLN A 45 4.60 5.16 -2.41
N HIS A 46 4.26 4.76 -3.64
CA HIS A 46 5.21 4.68 -4.74
C HIS A 46 5.79 6.05 -5.07
N MET A 47 4.95 7.09 -5.19
CA MET A 47 5.40 8.46 -5.47
C MET A 47 6.28 9.04 -4.36
N VAL A 48 5.99 8.76 -3.10
CA VAL A 48 6.85 9.19 -1.97
C VAL A 48 8.24 8.56 -2.07
N VAL A 49 8.31 7.27 -2.41
CA VAL A 49 9.62 6.60 -2.59
C VAL A 49 10.34 7.13 -3.82
N GLN A 50 9.66 7.38 -4.94
CA GLN A 50 10.24 7.97 -6.13
C GLN A 50 10.84 9.35 -5.85
N LEU A 51 10.12 10.23 -5.15
CA LEU A 51 10.63 11.55 -4.75
C LEU A 51 11.93 11.46 -3.96
N GLY A 52 12.07 10.47 -3.08
CA GLY A 52 13.32 10.28 -2.33
C GLY A 52 14.47 9.78 -3.20
N LEU A 53 14.20 8.87 -4.12
CA LEU A 53 15.20 8.39 -5.07
C LEU A 53 15.62 9.50 -6.04
N GLU A 54 14.68 10.32 -6.53
CA GLU A 54 14.98 11.51 -7.34
C GLU A 54 15.84 12.54 -6.57
N ALA A 55 15.54 12.75 -5.27
CA ALA A 55 16.35 13.63 -4.41
C ALA A 55 17.77 13.11 -4.21
N LEU A 56 18.00 11.81 -4.36
CA LEU A 56 19.32 11.17 -4.37
C LEU A 56 20.00 11.20 -5.75
N GLY A 57 19.34 11.73 -6.79
CA GLY A 57 19.89 11.89 -8.14
C GLY A 57 19.56 10.77 -9.12
N TYR A 58 18.73 9.79 -8.74
CA TYR A 58 18.31 8.72 -9.64
C TYR A 58 17.30 9.23 -10.67
N GLU A 59 17.37 8.71 -11.90
CA GLU A 59 16.34 8.88 -12.92
C GLU A 59 15.31 7.76 -12.78
N ILE A 60 14.01 8.10 -12.73
CA ILE A 60 12.96 7.12 -12.56
C ILE A 60 12.21 6.91 -13.88
N GLU A 61 12.22 5.69 -14.38
CA GLU A 61 11.41 5.29 -15.54
C GLU A 61 9.91 5.23 -15.18
N GLU A 62 9.06 5.18 -16.22
CA GLU A 62 7.63 5.04 -16.04
C GLU A 62 7.31 3.76 -15.24
N THR A 63 6.56 3.91 -14.14
CA THR A 63 6.17 2.78 -13.30
C THR A 63 5.24 1.84 -14.07
N ARG A 64 5.68 0.61 -14.25
CA ARG A 64 4.88 -0.47 -14.86
C ARG A 64 3.89 -1.05 -13.85
N GLU A 65 2.83 -1.66 -14.37
CA GLU A 65 1.85 -2.36 -13.56
C GLU A 65 1.79 -3.84 -13.93
N ALA A 66 1.64 -4.72 -12.93
CA ALA A 66 1.43 -6.15 -13.13
C ALA A 66 0.67 -6.74 -11.94
N ASP A 67 0.10 -7.95 -12.12
CA ASP A 67 -0.42 -8.74 -11.02
C ASP A 67 0.71 -9.23 -10.11
N PHE A 68 0.39 -9.47 -8.84
CA PHE A 68 1.42 -9.72 -7.81
C PHE A 68 2.38 -10.89 -8.10
N PRO A 69 1.96 -12.04 -8.66
CA PRO A 69 2.91 -13.07 -9.06
C PRO A 69 3.93 -12.60 -10.10
N ALA A 70 3.47 -11.90 -11.15
CA ALA A 70 4.32 -11.37 -12.21
C ALA A 70 5.21 -10.22 -11.73
N LEU A 71 4.68 -9.37 -10.85
CA LEU A 71 5.42 -8.29 -10.20
C LEU A 71 6.63 -8.83 -9.41
N HIS A 72 6.43 -9.83 -8.54
CA HIS A 72 7.53 -10.41 -7.77
C HIS A 72 8.55 -11.11 -8.67
N LEU A 73 8.09 -11.78 -9.73
CA LEU A 73 8.99 -12.39 -10.70
C LEU A 73 9.84 -11.33 -11.44
N ALA A 74 9.24 -10.21 -11.85
CA ALA A 74 9.96 -9.12 -12.51
C ALA A 74 11.04 -8.49 -11.61
N VAL A 75 10.73 -8.28 -10.32
CA VAL A 75 11.73 -7.79 -9.36
C VAL A 75 12.82 -8.83 -9.13
N SER A 76 12.47 -10.11 -9.00
CA SER A 76 13.43 -11.19 -8.81
C SER A 76 14.40 -11.36 -9.97
N SER A 77 13.92 -11.21 -11.22
CA SER A 77 14.74 -11.35 -12.43
C SER A 77 15.58 -10.12 -12.77
N GLY A 78 15.35 -8.98 -12.09
CA GLY A 78 15.96 -7.69 -12.45
C GLY A 78 15.30 -7.00 -13.65
N ASP A 79 14.15 -7.48 -14.13
CA ASP A 79 13.34 -6.75 -15.12
C ASP A 79 12.70 -5.50 -14.52
N ALA A 80 12.55 -5.46 -13.19
CA ALA A 80 12.20 -4.29 -12.41
C ALA A 80 13.12 -4.22 -11.18
N ASP A 81 13.44 -3.01 -10.74
CA ASP A 81 14.37 -2.80 -9.64
C ASP A 81 13.68 -2.86 -8.28
N TYR A 82 12.46 -2.37 -8.16
CA TYR A 82 11.70 -2.43 -6.89
C TYR A 82 10.20 -2.28 -7.05
N THR A 83 9.50 -2.63 -5.96
CA THR A 83 8.07 -2.34 -5.72
C THR A 83 7.84 -1.85 -4.29
N VAL A 84 6.83 -0.99 -4.07
CA VAL A 84 6.38 -0.52 -2.75
C VAL A 84 5.01 -1.13 -2.43
N ASN A 85 4.77 -2.37 -2.83
CA ASN A 85 3.44 -3.00 -2.71
C ASN A 85 3.51 -4.47 -2.28
N HIS A 86 4.47 -4.82 -1.42
CA HIS A 86 4.57 -6.16 -0.86
C HIS A 86 3.91 -6.20 0.53
N TRP A 87 2.72 -6.76 0.62
CA TRP A 87 2.00 -6.98 1.86
C TRP A 87 2.48 -8.27 2.54
N LYS A 88 3.08 -8.16 3.71
CA LYS A 88 3.58 -9.30 4.47
C LYS A 88 2.70 -9.52 5.71
N PRO A 89 2.11 -10.72 5.90
CA PRO A 89 2.46 -12.01 5.26
C PRO A 89 1.70 -12.34 3.96
N LEU A 90 0.68 -11.57 3.53
CA LEU A 90 -0.23 -11.90 2.42
C LEU A 90 0.49 -12.32 1.13
N HIS A 91 1.58 -11.64 0.77
CA HIS A 91 2.33 -11.89 -0.46
C HIS A 91 3.57 -12.78 -0.26
N ASN A 92 3.73 -13.41 0.92
CA ASN A 92 4.89 -14.26 1.17
C ASN A 92 5.04 -15.39 0.15
N ASP A 93 3.92 -16.01 -0.27
CA ASP A 93 3.93 -17.07 -1.25
C ASP A 93 4.47 -16.61 -2.61
N PHE A 94 4.04 -15.44 -3.08
CA PHE A 94 4.54 -14.86 -4.33
C PHE A 94 6.03 -14.54 -4.23
N PHE A 95 6.45 -13.94 -3.12
CA PHE A 95 7.85 -13.63 -2.85
C PHE A 95 8.73 -14.90 -2.87
N HIS A 96 8.36 -15.94 -2.12
CA HIS A 96 9.16 -17.15 -2.04
C HIS A 96 9.18 -17.94 -3.35
N LYS A 97 8.04 -18.05 -4.06
CA LYS A 97 7.95 -18.74 -5.35
C LYS A 97 8.75 -18.04 -6.45
N SER A 98 8.99 -16.72 -6.30
CA SER A 98 9.78 -15.92 -7.25
C SER A 98 11.28 -15.88 -6.93
N GLY A 99 11.78 -16.62 -5.94
CA GLY A 99 13.19 -16.65 -5.56
C GLY A 99 13.48 -16.19 -4.14
N GLY A 100 12.56 -15.46 -3.51
CA GLY A 100 12.66 -15.05 -2.11
C GLY A 100 13.90 -14.23 -1.78
N ASP A 101 14.45 -14.49 -0.61
CA ASP A 101 15.64 -13.79 -0.11
C ASP A 101 16.93 -14.10 -0.90
N ASP A 102 16.91 -15.03 -1.86
CA ASP A 102 18.07 -15.30 -2.70
C ASP A 102 18.25 -14.21 -3.78
N THR A 103 17.16 -13.66 -4.31
CA THR A 103 17.17 -12.71 -5.43
C THR A 103 16.59 -11.34 -5.08
N MET A 104 15.87 -11.23 -3.98
CA MET A 104 15.21 -10.00 -3.56
C MET A 104 15.54 -9.66 -2.11
N LEU A 105 15.52 -8.36 -1.78
CA LEU A 105 15.54 -7.87 -0.41
C LEU A 105 14.17 -7.28 -0.08
N ARG A 106 13.59 -7.68 1.06
CA ARG A 106 12.55 -6.91 1.72
C ARG A 106 13.23 -5.89 2.62
N ALA A 107 13.19 -4.62 2.24
CA ALA A 107 13.75 -3.53 3.04
C ALA A 107 12.95 -3.40 4.37
N ASN A 108 12.66 -2.22 4.84
CA ASN A 108 11.81 -2.07 6.02
C ASN A 108 10.33 -1.94 5.61
N ALA A 109 9.42 -2.11 6.57
CA ALA A 109 8.01 -1.79 6.37
C ALA A 109 7.83 -0.29 6.16
N VAL A 110 7.28 0.08 5.01
CA VAL A 110 6.97 1.48 4.67
C VAL A 110 5.65 1.92 5.27
N ILE A 111 4.67 1.00 5.41
CA ILE A 111 3.39 1.21 6.08
C ILE A 111 3.18 0.04 7.04
N GLU A 112 2.80 0.31 8.28
CA GLU A 112 2.59 -0.71 9.32
C GLU A 112 1.11 -0.80 9.70
N GLY A 113 0.63 -2.01 10.01
CA GLY A 113 -0.67 -2.25 10.59
C GLY A 113 -1.84 -2.24 9.61
N ALA A 114 -1.62 -2.61 8.35
CA ALA A 114 -2.67 -2.75 7.36
C ALA A 114 -3.58 -3.95 7.67
N GLY A 115 -4.89 -3.69 7.82
CA GLY A 115 -5.89 -4.69 8.14
C GLY A 115 -6.68 -5.14 6.91
N GLN A 116 -7.35 -6.28 7.03
CA GLN A 116 -8.24 -6.83 6.01
C GLN A 116 -9.42 -7.55 6.67
N GLY A 117 -10.52 -7.73 5.97
CA GLY A 117 -11.64 -8.50 6.50
C GLY A 117 -12.89 -8.49 5.64
N TYR A 118 -13.85 -9.26 6.10
CA TYR A 118 -15.21 -9.30 5.56
C TYR A 118 -16.10 -8.32 6.30
N TYR A 119 -16.97 -7.65 5.57
CA TYR A 119 -17.90 -6.67 6.11
C TYR A 119 -19.29 -6.91 5.55
N ILE A 120 -20.30 -6.67 6.39
CA ILE A 120 -21.71 -6.66 5.99
C ILE A 120 -22.37 -5.38 6.49
N ASP A 121 -23.49 -4.99 5.90
CA ASP A 121 -24.26 -3.88 6.44
C ASP A 121 -24.73 -4.17 7.87
N LYS A 122 -24.65 -3.14 8.70
CA LYS A 122 -24.94 -3.24 10.13
C LYS A 122 -26.38 -3.64 10.43
N ALA A 123 -27.33 -3.16 9.63
CA ALA A 123 -28.74 -3.45 9.83
C ALA A 123 -29.04 -4.94 9.65
N THR A 124 -28.51 -5.58 8.63
CA THR A 124 -28.62 -7.02 8.38
C THR A 124 -27.92 -7.82 9.46
N ALA A 125 -26.68 -7.40 9.86
CA ALA A 125 -25.96 -8.04 10.94
C ALA A 125 -26.76 -8.09 12.25
N GLU A 126 -27.31 -6.95 12.67
CA GLU A 126 -28.10 -6.83 13.91
C GLU A 126 -29.41 -7.57 13.82
N ALA A 127 -30.15 -7.50 12.69
CA ALA A 127 -31.44 -8.15 12.51
C ALA A 127 -31.36 -9.67 12.57
N HIS A 128 -30.28 -10.25 12.08
CA HIS A 128 -30.08 -11.70 11.93
C HIS A 128 -29.02 -12.29 12.85
N GLY A 129 -28.32 -11.46 13.63
CA GLY A 129 -27.26 -11.90 14.56
C GLY A 129 -26.05 -12.48 13.84
N ILE A 130 -25.69 -11.92 12.66
CA ILE A 130 -24.60 -12.41 11.85
C ILE A 130 -23.29 -11.83 12.38
N THR A 131 -22.32 -12.70 12.71
CA THR A 131 -21.02 -12.35 13.29
C THR A 131 -19.85 -13.02 12.59
N ASN A 132 -20.09 -14.05 11.79
CA ASN A 132 -19.04 -14.76 11.07
C ASN A 132 -19.53 -15.37 9.75
N LEU A 133 -18.61 -15.59 8.85
CA LEU A 133 -18.84 -16.09 7.49
C LEU A 133 -19.48 -17.49 7.48
N GLY A 134 -19.19 -18.34 8.47
CA GLY A 134 -19.73 -19.70 8.56
C GLY A 134 -21.25 -19.76 8.72
N GLN A 135 -21.91 -18.68 9.14
CA GLN A 135 -23.37 -18.61 9.27
C GLN A 135 -24.07 -18.57 7.91
N LEU A 136 -23.36 -18.28 6.82
CA LEU A 136 -23.89 -18.30 5.46
C LEU A 136 -24.23 -19.73 4.96
N LYS A 137 -23.85 -20.77 5.71
CA LYS A 137 -24.36 -22.13 5.45
C LYS A 137 -25.89 -22.26 5.64
N ASP A 138 -26.47 -21.36 6.41
CA ASP A 138 -27.94 -21.29 6.55
C ASP A 138 -28.52 -20.62 5.29
N PRO A 139 -29.36 -21.32 4.51
CA PRO A 139 -29.97 -20.78 3.29
C PRO A 139 -30.82 -19.53 3.52
N GLU A 140 -31.37 -19.34 4.72
CA GLU A 140 -32.14 -18.13 5.05
C GLU A 140 -31.22 -16.93 5.26
N ILE A 141 -29.95 -17.16 5.63
CA ILE A 141 -28.94 -16.11 5.76
C ILE A 141 -28.25 -15.85 4.41
N SER A 142 -27.81 -16.89 3.69
CA SER A 142 -27.13 -16.70 2.39
C SER A 142 -27.99 -15.94 1.40
N LYS A 143 -29.28 -16.24 1.34
CA LYS A 143 -30.25 -15.58 0.48
C LYS A 143 -30.41 -14.07 0.70
N LEU A 144 -30.04 -13.54 1.87
CA LEU A 144 -30.08 -12.09 2.13
C LEU A 144 -29.06 -11.35 1.24
N PHE A 145 -27.97 -12.02 0.93
CA PHE A 145 -26.83 -11.47 0.17
C PHE A 145 -26.82 -11.91 -1.30
N ASP A 146 -27.82 -12.70 -1.75
CA ASP A 146 -28.00 -13.02 -3.16
C ASP A 146 -28.37 -11.74 -3.94
N SER A 147 -27.48 -11.30 -4.82
CA SER A 147 -27.63 -10.04 -5.56
C SER A 147 -28.06 -10.23 -7.00
N ASP A 148 -27.95 -11.43 -7.54
CA ASP A 148 -28.20 -11.74 -8.96
C ASP A 148 -29.31 -12.79 -9.17
N GLY A 149 -29.75 -13.45 -8.10
CA GLY A 149 -30.92 -14.36 -8.10
C GLY A 149 -30.59 -15.80 -8.45
N ASP A 150 -29.39 -16.25 -8.17
CA ASP A 150 -28.93 -17.61 -8.41
C ASP A 150 -29.00 -18.53 -7.17
N ASP A 151 -29.53 -18.01 -6.06
CA ASP A 151 -29.68 -18.64 -4.73
C ASP A 151 -28.35 -18.77 -3.94
N LEU A 152 -27.25 -18.15 -4.38
CA LEU A 152 -25.98 -18.04 -3.63
C LEU A 152 -25.81 -16.62 -3.05
N ALA A 153 -25.14 -16.52 -1.91
CA ALA A 153 -24.69 -15.22 -1.42
C ALA A 153 -23.55 -14.68 -2.28
N ASN A 154 -23.59 -13.42 -2.67
CA ASN A 154 -22.50 -12.77 -3.41
C ASN A 154 -21.54 -12.08 -2.43
N LEU A 155 -20.29 -12.56 -2.37
CA LEU A 155 -19.20 -11.89 -1.70
C LEU A 155 -18.48 -10.99 -2.71
N SER A 156 -18.70 -9.69 -2.65
CA SER A 156 -17.93 -8.72 -3.43
C SER A 156 -16.45 -8.78 -3.00
N GLY A 157 -15.64 -9.52 -3.75
CA GLY A 157 -14.30 -9.91 -3.38
C GLY A 157 -13.20 -9.11 -4.08
N CYS A 158 -12.09 -9.74 -4.39
CA CYS A 158 -10.93 -9.08 -4.94
C CYS A 158 -10.54 -9.60 -6.34
N ASN A 159 -9.62 -8.87 -7.00
CA ASN A 159 -9.19 -9.26 -8.34
C ASN A 159 -8.51 -10.62 -8.34
N PRO A 160 -8.69 -11.42 -9.39
CA PRO A 160 -7.85 -12.59 -9.62
C PRO A 160 -6.36 -12.23 -9.63
N GLY A 161 -5.52 -13.07 -9.02
CA GLY A 161 -4.08 -12.84 -8.88
C GLY A 161 -3.68 -11.96 -7.70
N TRP A 162 -4.62 -11.46 -6.91
CA TRP A 162 -4.31 -10.80 -5.65
C TRP A 162 -4.15 -11.82 -4.51
N GLY A 163 -3.38 -11.45 -3.46
CA GLY A 163 -3.20 -12.33 -2.30
C GLY A 163 -4.50 -12.63 -1.54
N CYS A 164 -5.46 -11.70 -1.52
CA CYS A 164 -6.77 -11.89 -0.90
C CYS A 164 -7.61 -12.98 -1.59
N GLU A 165 -7.47 -13.15 -2.91
CA GLU A 165 -8.14 -14.25 -3.63
C GLU A 165 -7.80 -15.60 -2.99
N LEU A 166 -6.52 -15.88 -2.78
CA LEU A 166 -6.07 -17.16 -2.21
C LEU A 166 -6.63 -17.37 -0.80
N VAL A 167 -6.74 -16.32 0.01
CA VAL A 167 -7.29 -16.40 1.36
C VAL A 167 -8.81 -16.63 1.33
N ILE A 168 -9.53 -15.88 0.50
CA ILE A 168 -11.00 -16.01 0.35
C ILE A 168 -11.34 -17.41 -0.16
N GLU A 169 -10.70 -17.86 -1.24
CA GLU A 169 -10.91 -19.19 -1.81
C GLU A 169 -10.62 -20.29 -0.80
N GLY A 170 -9.54 -20.13 0.02
CA GLY A 170 -9.23 -21.04 1.11
C GLY A 170 -10.34 -21.08 2.17
N HIS A 171 -10.90 -19.93 2.56
CA HIS A 171 -12.02 -19.89 3.50
C HIS A 171 -13.29 -20.56 2.96
N LEU A 172 -13.58 -20.41 1.65
CA LEU A 172 -14.71 -21.08 1.02
C LEU A 172 -14.57 -22.60 1.08
N ASP A 173 -13.37 -23.11 0.84
CA ASP A 173 -13.09 -24.55 0.90
C ASP A 173 -13.07 -25.06 2.34
N ASP A 174 -12.34 -24.41 3.24
CA ASP A 174 -12.18 -24.84 4.63
C ASP A 174 -13.49 -24.80 5.44
N LEU A 175 -14.39 -23.88 5.06
CA LEU A 175 -15.70 -23.72 5.69
C LEU A 175 -16.83 -24.41 4.92
N ASP A 176 -16.56 -25.18 3.86
CA ASP A 176 -17.58 -25.80 2.99
C ASP A 176 -18.69 -24.81 2.57
N LEU A 177 -18.30 -23.64 2.05
CA LEU A 177 -19.25 -22.56 1.71
C LEU A 177 -19.57 -22.48 0.21
N ARG A 178 -18.92 -23.29 -0.64
CA ARG A 178 -19.09 -23.27 -2.11
C ARG A 178 -20.53 -23.42 -2.60
N ASP A 179 -21.36 -24.15 -1.85
CA ASP A 179 -22.77 -24.37 -2.18
C ASP A 179 -23.70 -23.26 -1.62
N ALA A 180 -23.14 -22.27 -0.91
CA ALA A 180 -23.91 -21.21 -0.26
C ALA A 180 -23.44 -19.79 -0.60
N LEU A 181 -22.22 -19.66 -1.13
CA LEU A 181 -21.57 -18.37 -1.35
C LEU A 181 -20.69 -18.42 -2.60
N GLU A 182 -20.85 -17.42 -3.44
CA GLU A 182 -19.98 -17.14 -4.59
C GLU A 182 -19.04 -15.97 -4.27
N HIS A 183 -17.78 -16.11 -4.68
CA HIS A 183 -16.78 -15.05 -4.61
C HIS A 183 -16.79 -14.26 -5.92
N ASP A 184 -17.42 -13.09 -5.93
CA ASP A 184 -17.44 -12.18 -7.06
C ASP A 184 -16.05 -11.61 -7.29
N GLN A 185 -15.41 -12.02 -8.37
CA GLN A 185 -14.07 -11.62 -8.74
C GLN A 185 -14.07 -10.69 -9.96
N GLY A 186 -13.17 -9.72 -9.98
CA GLY A 186 -13.07 -8.80 -11.10
C GLY A 186 -12.37 -7.50 -10.72
N SER A 187 -12.71 -6.41 -11.41
CA SER A 187 -12.21 -5.10 -11.02
C SER A 187 -12.80 -4.68 -9.67
N TYR A 188 -12.00 -4.76 -8.60
CA TYR A 188 -12.44 -4.50 -7.23
C TYR A 188 -13.25 -3.21 -7.07
N PHE A 189 -12.74 -2.08 -7.59
CA PHE A 189 -13.43 -0.80 -7.43
C PHE A 189 -14.72 -0.70 -8.25
N ALA A 190 -14.85 -1.45 -9.35
CA ALA A 190 -16.10 -1.55 -10.08
C ALA A 190 -17.13 -2.37 -9.29
N ILE A 191 -16.74 -3.53 -8.77
CA ILE A 191 -17.58 -4.36 -7.90
C ILE A 191 -18.03 -3.58 -6.66
N MET A 192 -17.12 -2.82 -6.03
CA MET A 192 -17.47 -2.00 -4.87
C MET A 192 -18.40 -0.84 -5.20
N ALA A 193 -18.35 -0.29 -6.41
CA ALA A 193 -19.32 0.72 -6.83
C ALA A 193 -20.76 0.14 -6.89
N ASP A 194 -20.90 -1.08 -7.40
CA ASP A 194 -22.18 -1.80 -7.42
C ASP A 194 -22.63 -2.16 -6.00
N THR A 195 -21.71 -2.62 -5.14
CA THR A 195 -21.96 -2.93 -3.72
C THR A 195 -22.45 -1.70 -2.95
N ILE A 196 -21.81 -0.53 -3.15
CA ILE A 196 -22.23 0.73 -2.53
C ILE A 196 -23.59 1.17 -3.06
N THR A 197 -23.85 0.98 -4.36
CA THR A 197 -25.17 1.29 -4.94
C THR A 197 -26.26 0.43 -4.30
N ARG A 198 -26.06 -0.89 -4.19
CA ARG A 198 -26.97 -1.82 -3.52
C ARG A 198 -27.23 -1.40 -2.06
N TYR A 199 -26.19 -1.03 -1.32
CA TYR A 199 -26.33 -0.52 0.05
C TYR A 199 -27.21 0.74 0.11
N ASN A 200 -26.98 1.71 -0.78
CA ASN A 200 -27.76 2.94 -0.84
C ASN A 200 -29.23 2.72 -1.21
N GLU A 201 -29.54 1.64 -1.92
CA GLU A 201 -30.90 1.19 -2.25
C GLU A 201 -31.55 0.39 -1.10
N GLY A 202 -30.83 0.14 -0.01
CA GLY A 202 -31.30 -0.60 1.18
C GLY A 202 -31.16 -2.11 1.04
N GLY A 203 -30.40 -2.61 0.08
CA GLY A 203 -30.06 -4.04 -0.05
C GLY A 203 -28.97 -4.47 0.92
N ALA A 204 -29.03 -5.73 1.35
CA ALA A 204 -27.95 -6.31 2.15
C ALA A 204 -26.67 -6.47 1.30
N ILE A 205 -25.51 -6.23 1.89
CA ILE A 205 -24.20 -6.33 1.23
C ILE A 205 -23.25 -7.20 2.03
N LEU A 206 -22.42 -7.97 1.31
CA LEU A 206 -21.31 -8.75 1.85
C LEU A 206 -20.09 -8.48 0.99
N TYR A 207 -19.01 -7.98 1.58
CA TYR A 207 -17.83 -7.61 0.83
C TYR A 207 -16.54 -7.80 1.61
N TYR A 208 -15.43 -7.92 0.86
CA TYR A 208 -14.06 -7.86 1.35
C TYR A 208 -13.51 -6.44 1.18
N THR A 209 -12.74 -5.97 2.15
CA THR A 209 -11.95 -4.75 2.01
C THR A 209 -10.71 -4.78 2.91
N TRP A 210 -9.86 -3.77 2.74
CA TRP A 210 -8.63 -3.60 3.53
C TRP A 210 -8.47 -2.15 3.97
N THR A 211 -7.55 -1.92 4.91
CA THR A 211 -7.12 -0.59 5.34
C THR A 211 -5.61 -0.47 5.13
N PRO A 212 -5.12 0.61 4.48
CA PRO A 212 -5.84 1.82 4.05
C PRO A 212 -6.59 1.68 2.72
N ASN A 213 -7.87 2.05 2.70
CA ASN A 213 -8.72 2.07 1.50
C ASN A 213 -9.88 3.06 1.71
N TRP A 214 -10.22 3.84 0.68
CA TRP A 214 -11.30 4.83 0.73
C TRP A 214 -12.71 4.23 0.92
N ILE A 215 -12.90 2.95 0.67
CA ILE A 215 -14.19 2.26 0.88
C ILE A 215 -14.68 2.46 2.33
N SER A 216 -13.79 2.43 3.31
CA SER A 216 -14.12 2.62 4.72
C SER A 216 -14.54 4.06 5.08
N ASP A 217 -14.36 5.02 4.18
CA ASP A 217 -14.88 6.38 4.34
C ASP A 217 -16.30 6.54 3.77
N VAL A 218 -16.75 5.60 2.94
CA VAL A 218 -18.09 5.56 2.34
C VAL A 218 -18.98 4.59 3.10
N LEU A 219 -18.49 3.39 3.35
CA LEU A 219 -19.12 2.37 4.20
C LEU A 219 -18.41 2.36 5.54
N VAL A 220 -18.81 3.25 6.45
CA VAL A 220 -18.10 3.54 7.70
C VAL A 220 -18.24 2.40 8.70
N PRO A 221 -17.16 1.71 9.08
CA PRO A 221 -17.22 0.64 10.08
C PRO A 221 -17.78 1.10 11.42
N GLY A 222 -18.68 0.30 11.99
CA GLY A 222 -19.41 0.61 13.22
C GLY A 222 -20.64 1.51 13.04
N THR A 223 -20.75 2.24 11.93
CA THR A 223 -21.89 3.09 11.58
C THR A 223 -22.77 2.42 10.53
N ASP A 224 -22.22 2.19 9.36
CA ASP A 224 -22.91 1.66 8.20
C ASP A 224 -22.75 0.14 8.09
N VAL A 225 -21.57 -0.34 8.41
CA VAL A 225 -21.16 -1.74 8.27
C VAL A 225 -20.47 -2.25 9.53
N VAL A 226 -20.41 -3.56 9.67
CA VAL A 226 -19.65 -4.25 10.72
C VAL A 226 -18.74 -5.29 10.09
N GLN A 227 -17.56 -5.46 10.67
CA GLN A 227 -16.68 -6.56 10.33
C GLN A 227 -17.26 -7.86 10.90
N ILE A 228 -17.31 -8.90 10.07
CA ILE A 228 -17.60 -10.25 10.50
C ILE A 228 -16.34 -11.10 10.43
N GLY A 229 -16.24 -12.08 11.34
CA GLY A 229 -15.08 -12.97 11.39
C GLY A 229 -15.26 -14.22 10.52
N VAL A 230 -14.31 -15.13 10.70
CA VAL A 230 -14.46 -16.53 10.31
C VAL A 230 -14.60 -17.38 11.57
N PRO A 231 -15.21 -18.57 11.50
CA PRO A 231 -15.22 -19.49 12.64
C PRO A 231 -13.79 -19.84 13.05
N ALA A 232 -13.40 -19.52 14.28
CA ALA A 232 -12.10 -19.86 14.80
C ALA A 232 -11.91 -21.39 14.84
N SER A 233 -10.73 -21.86 14.44
CA SER A 233 -10.32 -23.26 14.49
C SER A 233 -9.00 -23.40 15.23
N ASP A 234 -8.61 -24.62 15.62
CA ASP A 234 -7.33 -24.89 16.28
C ASP A 234 -6.11 -24.52 15.40
N SER A 235 -6.31 -24.38 14.08
CA SER A 235 -5.29 -23.96 13.11
C SER A 235 -5.31 -22.45 12.81
N SER A 236 -6.29 -21.71 13.33
CA SER A 236 -6.39 -20.26 13.09
C SER A 236 -5.19 -19.53 13.71
N THR A 237 -4.49 -18.76 12.89
CA THR A 237 -3.34 -17.93 13.29
C THR A 237 -3.68 -16.45 13.42
N THR A 238 -4.94 -16.09 13.14
CA THR A 238 -5.46 -14.72 13.05
C THR A 238 -6.40 -14.36 14.20
N VAL A 239 -6.69 -15.29 15.11
CA VAL A 239 -7.55 -15.08 16.28
C VAL A 239 -6.99 -13.99 17.19
N GLN A 240 -7.79 -12.97 17.45
CA GLN A 240 -7.48 -11.87 18.35
C GLN A 240 -7.67 -12.26 19.84
N ALA A 241 -7.17 -11.43 20.76
CA ALA A 241 -7.21 -11.72 22.20
C ALA A 241 -8.63 -11.84 22.78
N ASP A 242 -9.62 -11.24 22.13
CA ASP A 242 -11.06 -11.32 22.48
C ASP A 242 -11.77 -12.53 21.87
N GLY A 243 -11.04 -13.36 21.10
CA GLY A 243 -11.56 -14.55 20.42
C GLY A 243 -12.16 -14.27 19.04
N PHE A 244 -12.15 -13.02 18.57
CA PHE A 244 -12.57 -12.69 17.20
C PHE A 244 -11.47 -13.12 16.21
N ASP A 245 -11.87 -13.82 15.15
CA ASP A 245 -10.98 -14.19 14.07
C ASP A 245 -11.36 -13.42 12.77
N PRO A 246 -10.61 -12.40 12.37
CA PRO A 246 -10.90 -11.67 11.14
C PRO A 246 -10.67 -12.49 9.86
N GLY A 247 -10.05 -13.68 9.96
CA GLY A 247 -9.65 -14.53 8.83
C GLY A 247 -8.42 -14.03 8.06
N PHE A 248 -7.95 -12.83 8.37
CA PHE A 248 -6.81 -12.20 7.71
C PHE A 248 -5.80 -11.72 8.75
N ALA A 249 -4.53 -11.99 8.52
CA ALA A 249 -3.47 -11.44 9.34
C ALA A 249 -3.37 -9.93 9.15
N ILE A 250 -2.89 -9.22 10.18
CA ILE A 250 -2.42 -7.84 10.01
C ILE A 250 -1.17 -7.88 9.12
N ASN A 251 -1.09 -6.97 8.17
CA ASN A 251 0.01 -6.87 7.24
C ASN A 251 0.79 -5.57 7.44
N ASP A 252 2.09 -5.66 7.19
CA ASP A 252 2.90 -4.48 6.93
C ASP A 252 3.26 -4.45 5.44
N VAL A 253 3.31 -3.26 4.86
CA VAL A 253 3.66 -3.08 3.45
C VAL A 253 5.13 -2.73 3.34
N TYR A 254 5.86 -3.53 2.58
CA TYR A 254 7.31 -3.42 2.40
C TYR A 254 7.68 -2.90 1.02
N VAL A 255 8.82 -2.22 0.95
CA VAL A 255 9.59 -2.13 -0.28
C VAL A 255 10.28 -3.48 -0.49
N VAL A 256 10.10 -4.05 -1.67
CA VAL A 256 10.88 -5.20 -2.15
C VAL A 256 11.70 -4.76 -3.34
N ALA A 257 13.00 -5.01 -3.31
CA ALA A 257 13.93 -4.63 -4.36
C ALA A 257 14.77 -5.81 -4.84
N ASN A 258 15.20 -5.75 -6.10
CA ASN A 258 16.16 -6.68 -6.66
C ASN A 258 17.50 -6.59 -5.91
N LYS A 259 18.12 -7.73 -5.63
CA LYS A 259 19.32 -7.78 -4.81
C LYS A 259 20.54 -7.14 -5.47
N ASP A 260 20.76 -7.44 -6.75
CA ASP A 260 21.89 -6.88 -7.49
C ASP A 260 21.76 -5.36 -7.60
N PHE A 261 20.51 -4.86 -7.84
CA PHE A 261 20.24 -3.43 -7.87
C PHE A 261 20.63 -2.72 -6.56
N ILE A 262 20.23 -3.25 -5.40
CA ILE A 262 20.52 -2.60 -4.11
C ILE A 262 21.97 -2.78 -3.66
N GLU A 263 22.66 -3.86 -4.08
CA GLU A 263 24.09 -4.04 -3.84
C GLU A 263 24.92 -2.98 -4.62
N ASP A 264 24.51 -2.66 -5.85
CA ASP A 264 25.13 -1.64 -6.69
C ASP A 264 24.72 -0.20 -6.29
N ASN A 265 23.59 -0.03 -5.54
CA ASN A 265 23.00 1.26 -5.21
C ASN A 265 22.74 1.42 -3.69
N PRO A 266 23.79 1.53 -2.85
CA PRO A 266 23.66 1.57 -1.40
C PRO A 266 22.85 2.77 -0.87
N ALA A 267 22.81 3.90 -1.58
CA ALA A 267 21.97 5.03 -1.22
C ALA A 267 20.47 4.71 -1.41
N ALA A 268 20.11 4.08 -2.53
CA ALA A 268 18.73 3.64 -2.76
C ALA A 268 18.30 2.60 -1.72
N ALA A 269 19.16 1.60 -1.46
CA ALA A 269 18.93 0.59 -0.43
C ALA A 269 18.67 1.23 0.94
N LYS A 270 19.52 2.18 1.34
CA LYS A 270 19.38 2.87 2.63
C LYS A 270 18.12 3.72 2.70
N PHE A 271 17.75 4.44 1.64
CA PHE A 271 16.51 5.21 1.62
C PHE A 271 15.29 4.29 1.77
N MET A 272 15.27 3.16 1.06
CA MET A 272 14.20 2.17 1.15
C MET A 272 14.07 1.52 2.53
N GLU A 273 15.14 1.47 3.31
CA GLU A 273 15.11 1.06 4.72
C GLU A 273 14.53 2.11 5.66
N LEU A 274 14.71 3.39 5.35
CA LEU A 274 14.38 4.50 6.24
C LEU A 274 12.95 5.00 6.04
N VAL A 275 12.43 4.95 4.82
CA VAL A 275 11.14 5.54 4.47
C VAL A 275 9.99 4.91 5.26
N LYS A 276 9.19 5.76 5.93
CA LYS A 276 8.02 5.38 6.71
C LYS A 276 6.88 6.34 6.49
N ILE A 277 5.73 5.80 6.11
CA ILE A 277 4.52 6.56 5.82
C ILE A 277 3.44 6.12 6.80
N PRO A 278 2.93 7.02 7.65
CA PRO A 278 1.83 6.67 8.55
C PRO A 278 0.59 6.25 7.77
N ILE A 279 -0.13 5.23 8.25
CA ILE A 279 -1.36 4.74 7.62
C ILE A 279 -2.40 5.86 7.45
N SER A 280 -2.42 6.85 8.35
CA SER A 280 -3.28 8.03 8.27
C SER A 280 -2.97 8.92 7.06
N ALA A 281 -1.70 9.02 6.64
CA ALA A 281 -1.32 9.77 5.44
C ALA A 281 -1.81 9.04 4.17
N VAL A 282 -1.69 7.72 4.16
CA VAL A 282 -2.23 6.90 3.05
C VAL A 282 -3.75 7.05 2.99
N ASN A 283 -4.46 6.96 4.12
CA ASN A 283 -5.91 7.19 4.16
C ASN A 283 -6.29 8.57 3.61
N ALA A 284 -5.57 9.63 3.98
CA ALA A 284 -5.83 10.98 3.47
C ALA A 284 -5.67 11.07 1.93
N ALA A 285 -4.67 10.36 1.37
CA ALA A 285 -4.52 10.26 -0.09
C ALA A 285 -5.65 9.46 -0.74
N GLN A 286 -6.17 8.41 -0.06
CA GLN A 286 -7.31 7.62 -0.53
C GLN A 286 -8.59 8.47 -0.65
N VAL A 287 -8.83 9.39 0.27
CA VAL A 287 -9.99 10.31 0.18
C VAL A 287 -9.91 11.16 -1.07
N LYS A 288 -8.74 11.69 -1.40
CA LYS A 288 -8.54 12.49 -2.64
C LYS A 288 -8.79 11.64 -3.89
N LEU A 289 -8.29 10.39 -3.92
CA LEU A 289 -8.56 9.43 -4.99
C LEU A 289 -10.07 9.21 -5.19
N ARG A 290 -10.81 8.97 -4.10
CA ARG A 290 -12.28 8.84 -4.13
C ARG A 290 -12.95 10.08 -4.72
N ASP A 291 -12.44 11.27 -4.41
CA ASP A 291 -13.00 12.55 -4.85
C ASP A 291 -12.62 12.90 -6.31
N GLY A 292 -11.93 11.99 -7.01
CA GLY A 292 -11.63 12.08 -8.45
C GLY A 292 -10.24 12.62 -8.78
N GLU A 293 -9.34 12.73 -7.80
CA GLU A 293 -7.94 13.07 -8.04
C GLU A 293 -7.15 11.76 -8.30
N ASP A 294 -7.31 11.19 -9.50
CA ASP A 294 -6.87 9.83 -9.85
C ASP A 294 -5.85 9.77 -11.02
N SER A 295 -5.35 10.92 -11.47
CA SER A 295 -4.27 10.97 -12.46
C SER A 295 -2.88 10.79 -11.84
N LEU A 296 -1.88 10.42 -12.66
CA LEU A 296 -0.48 10.35 -12.21
C LEU A 296 0.04 11.69 -11.67
N GLU A 297 -0.42 12.81 -12.26
CA GLU A 297 -0.10 14.16 -11.79
C GLU A 297 -0.69 14.41 -10.40
N ASP A 298 -1.92 13.97 -10.16
CA ASP A 298 -2.56 14.06 -8.84
C ASP A 298 -1.81 13.25 -7.79
N PHE A 299 -1.48 11.99 -8.07
CA PHE A 299 -0.73 11.15 -7.14
C PHE A 299 0.64 11.74 -6.80
N ARG A 300 1.32 12.30 -7.81
CA ARG A 300 2.59 13.00 -7.60
C ARG A 300 2.41 14.21 -6.70
N ARG A 301 1.44 15.06 -6.97
CA ARG A 301 1.11 16.22 -6.16
C ARG A 301 0.79 15.83 -4.71
N HIS A 302 0.00 14.77 -4.50
CA HIS A 302 -0.32 14.29 -3.14
C HIS A 302 0.94 13.87 -2.37
N ALA A 303 1.89 13.22 -3.05
CA ALA A 303 3.16 12.85 -2.44
C ALA A 303 4.03 14.08 -2.16
N GLU A 304 4.13 15.03 -3.07
CA GLU A 304 4.87 16.30 -2.91
C GLU A 304 4.30 17.13 -1.76
N ASP A 305 2.97 17.25 -1.65
CA ASP A 305 2.30 17.94 -0.55
C ASP A 305 2.62 17.29 0.80
N TRP A 306 2.62 15.95 0.84
CA TRP A 306 2.94 15.22 2.06
C TRP A 306 4.42 15.38 2.43
N VAL A 307 5.34 15.28 1.47
CA VAL A 307 6.77 15.50 1.67
C VAL A 307 7.00 16.92 2.19
N ALA A 308 6.39 17.94 1.58
CA ALA A 308 6.51 19.32 2.03
C ALA A 308 6.01 19.53 3.48
N ALA A 309 4.95 18.82 3.87
CA ALA A 309 4.45 18.86 5.25
C ALA A 309 5.32 18.09 6.25
N ASN A 310 6.22 17.21 5.77
CA ASN A 310 7.13 16.37 6.57
C ASN A 310 8.60 16.56 6.15
N GLN A 311 8.95 17.75 5.67
CA GLN A 311 10.23 18.06 5.03
C GLN A 311 11.44 17.67 5.89
N ASP A 312 11.45 18.00 7.17
CA ASP A 312 12.58 17.68 8.07
C ASP A 312 12.84 16.17 8.18
N GLN A 313 11.79 15.36 8.18
CA GLN A 313 11.90 13.91 8.22
C GLN A 313 12.40 13.36 6.89
N PHE A 314 11.84 13.85 5.78
CA PHE A 314 12.25 13.45 4.44
C PHE A 314 13.70 13.81 4.14
N ASP A 315 14.12 15.03 4.45
CA ASP A 315 15.51 15.48 4.31
C ASP A 315 16.47 14.66 5.17
N GLY A 316 16.02 14.24 6.36
CA GLY A 316 16.77 13.33 7.23
C GLY A 316 17.03 11.97 6.57
N TRP A 317 16.03 11.38 5.93
CA TRP A 317 16.19 10.11 5.19
C TRP A 317 17.15 10.27 4.00
N VAL A 318 17.00 11.34 3.21
CA VAL A 318 17.87 11.61 2.05
C VAL A 318 19.32 11.82 2.49
N ALA A 319 19.54 12.60 3.56
CA ALA A 319 20.88 12.86 4.09
C ALA A 319 21.56 11.58 4.62
N GLU A 320 20.82 10.72 5.35
CA GLU A 320 21.34 9.44 5.85
C GLU A 320 21.64 8.49 4.68
N ALA A 321 20.76 8.43 3.68
CA ALA A 321 20.94 7.61 2.49
C ALA A 321 22.15 8.08 1.65
N THR A 322 22.34 9.39 1.49
CA THR A 322 23.51 9.95 0.82
C THR A 322 24.81 9.54 1.51
N THR A 323 24.80 9.48 2.85
CA THR A 323 25.98 9.08 3.63
C THR A 323 26.31 7.60 3.45
N ALA A 324 25.33 6.74 3.22
CA ALA A 324 25.52 5.30 3.02
C ALA A 324 26.22 4.95 1.69
N ALA A 325 26.23 5.87 0.73
CA ALA A 325 26.92 5.71 -0.55
C ALA A 325 28.45 5.99 -0.49
N ASN A 326 28.95 6.54 0.63
CA ASN A 326 30.34 6.92 0.87
C ASN A 326 31.02 5.94 1.83
#